data_bf859ad6040aab5e4713741eb2366b91
#
_entry.id   bf859ad6040aab5e4713741eb2366b91
#
_cell.length_a   1.000
_cell.length_b   1.000
_cell.length_c   1.000
_cell.angle_alpha   90.00
_cell.angle_beta   90.00
_cell.angle_gamma   90.00
#
_symmetry.space_group_name_H-M   'P 1'
#
loop_
_entity.id
_entity.type
_entity.pdbx_description
1 polymer ?
#
loop_
_entity_poly.entity_id
_entity_poly.type
_entity_poly.pdbx_seq_one_letter_code
_entity_poly.pdbx_strand_id
1 'polypeptide(L)'
;MGVALLHAVVALVAGTQPAVADLTPRQKAALVVVSSLPAPPGVGGVIVQPGTRSLPRPAGALVLVDQEGGPTRVFPDLPPVRAAAVYTRESQAYWAGRATGLALRSVGVGVDLAPVLDSSDGPLGSRQFRRASIGVAFERGLVAVGAGSCVKHFPGLGSAAVSTDDRPHVDAVLRRREVAGFRAAIKAGAPCVMVNHAFYRSFGRRRASLEPATYRLLRSLGFRGLAITDSLSIVSPFPADWPVTAARAGADLLLFTRAVDAERAIELLLPLARSGGLDAHVARVLRFRARYAAR
;
A
#
# COMPACT_ATOMS: atom_id res chain seq x y z
N MET A 1 -2.33 18.19 -45.40
CA MET A 1 -3.40 17.32 -44.89
C MET A 1 -2.92 16.77 -43.55
N GLY A 2 -3.33 17.42 -42.46
CA GLY A 2 -2.90 17.07 -41.09
C GLY A 2 -3.95 16.17 -40.45
N VAL A 3 -3.52 14.97 -40.01
CA VAL A 3 -4.36 14.05 -39.24
C VAL A 3 -4.27 14.49 -37.79
N ALA A 4 -5.35 15.07 -37.27
CA ALA A 4 -5.50 15.40 -35.87
C ALA A 4 -5.77 14.08 -35.09
N LEU A 5 -4.82 13.66 -34.25
CA LEU A 5 -5.06 12.62 -33.26
C LEU A 5 -6.02 13.19 -32.18
N LEU A 6 -7.28 12.79 -32.23
CA LEU A 6 -8.23 13.01 -31.14
C LEU A 6 -7.84 12.12 -29.96
N HIS A 7 -7.21 12.71 -28.95
CA HIS A 7 -7.11 12.09 -27.64
C HIS A 7 -8.48 12.22 -26.95
N ALA A 8 -9.22 11.13 -26.88
CA ALA A 8 -10.45 11.08 -26.11
C ALA A 8 -10.09 11.19 -24.61
N VAL A 9 -10.17 12.40 -24.06
CA VAL A 9 -10.21 12.65 -22.63
C VAL A 9 -11.58 12.18 -22.15
N VAL A 10 -11.65 10.99 -21.59
CA VAL A 10 -12.85 10.54 -20.88
C VAL A 10 -12.97 11.40 -19.62
N ALA A 11 -13.81 12.41 -19.68
CA ALA A 11 -14.20 13.19 -18.52
C ALA A 11 -14.90 12.26 -17.52
N LEU A 12 -14.30 12.10 -16.34
CA LEU A 12 -14.92 11.42 -15.22
C LEU A 12 -16.01 12.33 -14.66
N VAL A 13 -17.21 12.26 -15.22
CA VAL A 13 -18.42 12.79 -14.60
C VAL A 13 -18.70 11.89 -13.38
N ALA A 14 -19.06 12.48 -12.25
CA ALA A 14 -19.48 11.79 -11.03
C ALA A 14 -20.58 10.78 -11.37
N GLY A 15 -20.23 9.51 -11.47
CA GLY A 15 -21.12 8.46 -11.98
C GLY A 15 -20.46 7.09 -11.81
N THR A 16 -20.66 6.21 -12.64
CA THR A 16 -20.30 4.80 -12.60
C THR A 16 -18.81 4.57 -12.87
N GLN A 17 -18.16 3.79 -12.01
CA GLN A 17 -16.83 3.27 -12.33
C GLN A 17 -16.90 2.40 -13.58
N PRO A 18 -15.87 2.44 -14.46
CA PRO A 18 -15.83 1.58 -15.64
C PRO A 18 -15.89 0.11 -15.22
N ALA A 19 -16.62 -0.70 -15.95
CA ALA A 19 -16.56 -2.13 -15.75
C ALA A 19 -15.16 -2.64 -16.11
N VAL A 20 -14.68 -3.66 -15.40
CA VAL A 20 -13.34 -4.22 -15.67
C VAL A 20 -13.22 -4.71 -17.12
N ALA A 21 -14.32 -5.20 -17.69
CA ALA A 21 -14.36 -5.66 -19.07
C ALA A 21 -14.09 -4.55 -20.10
N ASP A 22 -14.44 -3.29 -19.78
CA ASP A 22 -14.32 -2.15 -20.69
C ASP A 22 -12.90 -1.57 -20.71
N LEU A 23 -12.03 -2.03 -19.80
CA LEU A 23 -10.65 -1.52 -19.68
C LEU A 23 -9.72 -2.22 -20.66
N THR A 24 -8.89 -1.42 -21.34
CA THR A 24 -7.80 -1.95 -22.16
C THR A 24 -6.76 -2.67 -21.29
N PRO A 25 -5.95 -3.57 -21.87
CA PRO A 25 -4.87 -4.23 -21.12
C PRO A 25 -3.90 -3.24 -20.44
N ARG A 26 -3.57 -2.11 -21.11
CA ARG A 26 -2.69 -1.08 -20.53
C ARG A 26 -3.35 -0.38 -19.34
N GLN A 27 -4.64 -0.08 -19.41
CA GLN A 27 -5.38 0.49 -18.28
C GLN A 27 -5.43 -0.48 -17.10
N LYS A 28 -5.69 -1.77 -17.34
CA LYS A 28 -5.66 -2.79 -16.28
C LYS A 28 -4.28 -2.90 -15.64
N ALA A 29 -3.22 -2.91 -16.44
CA ALA A 29 -1.84 -2.96 -15.94
C ALA A 29 -1.48 -1.72 -15.13
N ALA A 30 -1.85 -0.51 -15.58
CA ALA A 30 -1.60 0.73 -14.87
C ALA A 30 -2.39 0.80 -13.54
N LEU A 31 -3.65 0.35 -13.53
CA LEU A 31 -4.50 0.39 -12.34
C LEU A 31 -3.98 -0.43 -11.17
N VAL A 32 -3.18 -1.47 -11.39
CA VAL A 32 -2.58 -2.27 -10.31
C VAL A 32 -1.22 -1.73 -9.86
N VAL A 33 -0.80 -0.57 -10.34
CA VAL A 33 0.49 0.06 -10.01
C VAL A 33 0.28 1.33 -9.19
N VAL A 34 1.09 1.49 -8.14
CA VAL A 34 1.31 2.74 -7.40
C VAL A 34 2.69 3.26 -7.75
N SER A 35 2.78 4.54 -8.15
CA SER A 35 4.01 5.18 -8.60
C SER A 35 4.37 6.37 -7.72
N SER A 36 5.66 6.72 -7.63
CA SER A 36 6.05 8.06 -7.21
C SER A 36 5.61 9.12 -8.24
N LEU A 37 5.68 10.39 -7.84
CA LEU A 37 5.40 11.53 -8.73
C LEU A 37 6.70 12.06 -9.38
N PRO A 38 6.65 12.51 -10.67
CA PRO A 38 5.50 12.46 -11.57
C PRO A 38 5.19 11.03 -12.01
N ALA A 39 3.91 10.68 -12.08
CA ALA A 39 3.48 9.30 -12.31
C ALA A 39 3.11 9.03 -13.77
N PRO A 40 3.28 7.78 -14.26
CA PRO A 40 2.72 7.36 -15.53
C PRO A 40 1.20 7.52 -15.59
N PRO A 41 0.62 7.76 -16.78
CA PRO A 41 -0.81 7.92 -16.92
C PRO A 41 -1.60 6.66 -16.51
N GLY A 42 -2.73 6.85 -15.83
CA GLY A 42 -3.69 5.79 -15.53
C GLY A 42 -3.31 4.89 -14.34
N VAL A 43 -2.23 5.18 -13.60
CA VAL A 43 -1.85 4.40 -12.41
C VAL A 43 -2.98 4.34 -11.38
N GLY A 44 -3.08 3.22 -10.67
CA GLY A 44 -4.06 3.01 -9.62
C GLY A 44 -3.90 3.96 -8.45
N GLY A 45 -2.66 4.36 -8.16
CA GLY A 45 -2.34 5.30 -7.09
C GLY A 45 -0.99 5.97 -7.27
N VAL A 46 -0.76 6.99 -6.45
CA VAL A 46 0.54 7.67 -6.32
C VAL A 46 0.96 7.72 -4.87
N ILE A 47 2.24 7.44 -4.61
CA ILE A 47 2.84 7.68 -3.31
C ILE A 47 3.49 9.07 -3.29
N VAL A 48 3.06 9.90 -2.35
CA VAL A 48 3.66 11.23 -2.12
C VAL A 48 4.84 11.05 -1.18
N GLN A 49 5.98 11.60 -1.58
CA GLN A 49 7.22 11.61 -0.82
C GLN A 49 7.57 13.05 -0.41
N PRO A 50 8.46 13.29 0.57
CA PRO A 50 8.81 14.65 1.00
C PRO A 50 9.18 15.60 -0.14
N GLY A 51 9.94 15.13 -1.13
CA GLY A 51 10.34 15.92 -2.31
C GLY A 51 9.26 16.11 -3.39
N THR A 52 8.13 15.41 -3.29
CA THR A 52 7.08 15.43 -4.33
C THR A 52 5.74 16.00 -3.85
N ARG A 53 5.70 16.60 -2.65
CA ARG A 53 4.46 17.11 -2.03
C ARG A 53 3.70 18.11 -2.88
N SER A 54 4.43 18.97 -3.60
CA SER A 54 3.88 20.05 -4.44
C SER A 54 3.58 19.62 -5.87
N LEU A 55 3.95 18.41 -6.28
CA LEU A 55 3.71 17.96 -7.65
C LEU A 55 2.24 17.64 -7.89
N PRO A 56 1.74 17.90 -9.13
CA PRO A 56 0.38 17.57 -9.52
C PRO A 56 0.08 16.08 -9.35
N ARG A 57 -1.11 15.76 -8.87
CA ARG A 57 -1.58 14.39 -8.65
C ARG A 57 -2.56 14.02 -9.76
N PRO A 58 -2.44 12.82 -10.35
CA PRO A 58 -3.39 12.37 -11.36
C PRO A 58 -4.82 12.31 -10.80
N ALA A 59 -5.78 12.86 -11.53
CA ALA A 59 -7.18 12.84 -11.12
C ALA A 59 -7.68 11.39 -10.93
N GLY A 60 -8.42 11.15 -9.85
CA GLY A 60 -9.01 9.87 -9.53
C GLY A 60 -8.02 8.78 -9.06
N ALA A 61 -6.70 9.02 -9.04
CA ALA A 61 -5.76 8.08 -8.46
C ALA A 61 -5.88 8.05 -6.94
N LEU A 62 -5.55 6.91 -6.31
CA LEU A 62 -5.31 6.88 -4.86
C LEU A 62 -4.10 7.75 -4.55
N VAL A 63 -4.19 8.57 -3.52
CA VAL A 63 -3.04 9.33 -3.00
C VAL A 63 -2.64 8.70 -1.68
N LEU A 64 -1.46 8.08 -1.67
CA LEU A 64 -0.91 7.36 -0.54
C LEU A 64 0.28 8.13 0.05
N VAL A 65 0.50 7.93 1.35
CA VAL A 65 1.60 8.60 2.08
C VAL A 65 2.04 7.76 3.27
N ASP A 66 3.31 7.91 3.68
CA ASP A 66 3.80 7.44 4.98
C ASP A 66 3.69 8.58 5.99
N GLN A 67 2.63 8.58 6.77
CA GLN A 67 2.36 9.57 7.84
C GLN A 67 2.22 8.85 9.19
N GLU A 68 3.24 8.06 9.56
CA GLU A 68 3.23 7.20 10.74
C GLU A 68 3.37 7.98 12.06
N GLY A 69 4.01 9.15 11.98
CA GLY A 69 4.40 9.96 13.13
C GLY A 69 5.89 9.88 13.48
N GLY A 70 6.34 10.74 14.38
CA GLY A 70 7.74 10.87 14.73
C GLY A 70 8.62 11.19 13.52
N PRO A 71 9.66 10.38 13.24
CA PRO A 71 10.56 10.64 12.11
C PRO A 71 9.93 10.33 10.74
N THR A 72 8.88 9.49 10.69
CA THR A 72 8.27 9.05 9.43
C THR A 72 7.01 9.86 9.17
N ARG A 73 7.19 11.04 8.60
CA ARG A 73 6.11 11.95 8.21
C ARG A 73 6.44 12.66 6.92
N VAL A 74 5.60 12.48 5.92
CA VAL A 74 5.72 13.23 4.65
C VAL A 74 5.31 14.68 4.84
N PHE A 75 4.28 14.94 5.63
CA PHE A 75 3.80 16.28 5.97
C PHE A 75 4.20 16.61 7.42
N PRO A 76 5.34 17.30 7.66
CA PRO A 76 5.86 17.54 9.01
C PRO A 76 4.94 18.40 9.88
N ASP A 77 4.11 19.24 9.25
CA ASP A 77 3.18 20.14 9.94
C ASP A 77 1.82 19.48 10.25
N LEU A 78 1.59 18.26 9.76
CA LEU A 78 0.36 17.52 10.01
C LEU A 78 0.57 16.43 11.10
N PRO A 79 -0.50 16.05 11.84
CA PRO A 79 -0.43 14.93 12.76
C PRO A 79 -0.17 13.59 12.02
N PRO A 80 0.31 12.55 12.78
CA PRO A 80 0.64 12.57 14.18
C PRO A 80 2.08 13.07 14.39
N VAL A 81 2.26 14.00 15.33
CA VAL A 81 3.62 14.49 15.64
C VAL A 81 4.43 13.44 16.38
N ARG A 82 3.78 12.68 17.26
CA ARG A 82 4.42 11.67 18.10
C ARG A 82 4.68 10.37 17.34
N ALA A 83 5.83 9.75 17.63
CA ALA A 83 6.12 8.40 17.13
C ALA A 83 5.20 7.34 17.77
N ALA A 84 4.97 6.23 17.07
CA ALA A 84 4.09 5.17 17.51
C ALA A 84 4.46 4.59 18.90
N ALA A 85 5.76 4.46 19.19
CA ALA A 85 6.26 3.89 20.44
C ALA A 85 5.86 4.65 21.71
N VAL A 86 5.49 5.93 21.59
CA VAL A 86 5.14 6.74 22.80
C VAL A 86 3.66 6.62 23.20
N TYR A 87 2.82 6.04 22.35
CA TYR A 87 1.42 5.81 22.71
C TYR A 87 1.31 4.63 23.68
N THR A 88 0.71 4.88 24.84
CA THR A 88 0.54 3.87 25.89
C THR A 88 -0.90 3.39 26.06
N ARG A 89 -1.87 4.13 25.51
CA ARG A 89 -3.32 3.85 25.59
C ARG A 89 -3.95 3.83 24.21
N GLU A 90 -4.89 2.93 24.02
CA GLU A 90 -5.65 2.80 22.77
C GLU A 90 -6.44 4.08 22.43
N SER A 91 -7.02 4.75 23.45
CA SER A 91 -7.72 6.02 23.25
C SER A 91 -6.83 7.12 22.68
N GLN A 92 -5.59 7.23 23.16
CA GLN A 92 -4.62 8.21 22.64
C GLN A 92 -4.32 7.94 21.16
N ALA A 93 -4.07 6.69 20.80
CA ALA A 93 -3.80 6.28 19.43
C ALA A 93 -5.01 6.47 18.51
N TYR A 94 -6.22 6.15 19.00
CA TYR A 94 -7.46 6.37 18.24
C TYR A 94 -7.63 7.84 17.87
N TRP A 95 -7.50 8.75 18.84
CA TRP A 95 -7.66 10.18 18.58
C TRP A 95 -6.53 10.74 17.72
N ALA A 96 -5.31 10.23 17.85
CA ALA A 96 -4.21 10.57 16.94
C ALA A 96 -4.50 10.13 15.51
N GLY A 97 -4.94 8.88 15.30
CA GLY A 97 -5.34 8.38 13.99
C GLY A 97 -6.48 9.19 13.37
N ARG A 98 -7.49 9.53 14.17
CA ARG A 98 -8.61 10.38 13.73
C ARG A 98 -8.13 11.78 13.27
N ALA A 99 -7.28 12.43 14.07
CA ALA A 99 -6.71 13.73 13.71
C ALA A 99 -5.86 13.64 12.45
N THR A 100 -5.03 12.60 12.32
CA THR A 100 -4.22 12.33 11.13
C THR A 100 -5.10 12.15 9.90
N GLY A 101 -6.13 11.31 9.96
CA GLY A 101 -7.03 11.08 8.84
C GLY A 101 -7.75 12.34 8.36
N LEU A 102 -8.24 13.18 9.26
CA LEU A 102 -8.85 14.47 8.91
C LEU A 102 -7.84 15.40 8.22
N ALA A 103 -6.64 15.53 8.79
CA ALA A 103 -5.58 16.38 8.22
C ALA A 103 -5.10 15.89 6.84
N LEU A 104 -4.90 14.59 6.66
CA LEU A 104 -4.51 14.02 5.37
C LEU A 104 -5.58 14.26 4.31
N ARG A 105 -6.85 14.05 4.64
CA ARG A 105 -7.95 14.32 3.71
C ARG A 105 -8.05 15.79 3.31
N SER A 106 -7.78 16.74 4.22
CA SER A 106 -7.81 18.18 3.89
C SER A 106 -6.73 18.59 2.89
N VAL A 107 -5.67 17.79 2.74
CA VAL A 107 -4.62 18.00 1.73
C VAL A 107 -4.71 17.02 0.55
N GLY A 108 -5.87 16.38 0.36
CA GLY A 108 -6.13 15.50 -0.78
C GLY A 108 -5.40 14.15 -0.71
N VAL A 109 -5.01 13.68 0.49
CA VAL A 109 -4.47 12.33 0.71
C VAL A 109 -5.59 11.41 1.17
N GLY A 110 -5.77 10.31 0.44
CA GLY A 110 -6.83 9.34 0.71
C GLY A 110 -6.41 8.17 1.60
N VAL A 111 -5.13 7.80 1.58
CA VAL A 111 -4.63 6.59 2.24
C VAL A 111 -3.34 6.88 3.01
N ASP A 112 -3.31 6.52 4.29
CA ASP A 112 -2.09 6.47 5.08
C ASP A 112 -1.53 5.04 5.08
N LEU A 113 -0.26 4.88 4.73
CA LEU A 113 0.48 3.62 4.82
C LEU A 113 0.92 3.39 6.28
N ALA A 114 -0.04 3.38 7.17
CA ALA A 114 0.08 3.24 8.62
C ALA A 114 -1.16 2.52 9.18
N PRO A 115 -1.08 1.95 10.37
CA PRO A 115 0.04 1.86 11.30
C PRO A 115 1.03 0.74 11.01
N VAL A 116 2.23 0.85 11.59
CA VAL A 116 3.19 -0.25 11.68
C VAL A 116 2.74 -1.20 12.78
N LEU A 117 2.41 -2.44 12.43
CA LEU A 117 1.96 -3.50 13.37
C LEU A 117 3.02 -4.57 13.64
N ASP A 118 4.23 -4.39 13.11
CA ASP A 118 5.37 -5.21 13.45
C ASP A 118 5.61 -5.18 14.96
N SER A 119 6.03 -6.30 15.55
CA SER A 119 6.24 -6.34 17.00
C SER A 119 7.38 -5.41 17.45
N SER A 120 7.24 -4.83 18.64
CA SER A 120 8.10 -3.76 19.17
C SER A 120 9.56 -4.16 19.44
N ASP A 121 9.90 -5.42 19.31
CA ASP A 121 11.26 -5.95 19.41
C ASP A 121 11.97 -6.05 18.05
N GLY A 122 11.33 -5.62 16.99
CA GLY A 122 11.87 -5.59 15.64
C GLY A 122 12.72 -4.35 15.31
N PRO A 123 13.22 -4.27 14.08
CA PRO A 123 14.23 -3.29 13.67
C PRO A 123 13.68 -1.87 13.43
N LEU A 124 12.35 -1.67 13.47
CA LEU A 124 11.74 -0.39 13.09
C LEU A 124 11.64 0.63 14.24
N GLY A 125 12.06 0.25 15.45
CA GLY A 125 12.27 1.16 16.60
C GLY A 125 11.01 1.98 16.95
N SER A 126 11.12 3.30 16.94
CA SER A 126 10.04 4.19 17.36
C SER A 126 8.81 4.19 16.44
N ARG A 127 8.90 3.61 15.23
CA ARG A 127 7.78 3.42 14.30
C ARG A 127 6.79 2.34 14.78
N GLN A 128 7.19 1.47 15.71
CA GLN A 128 6.41 0.33 16.19
C GLN A 128 5.60 0.70 17.43
N PHE A 129 4.32 0.32 17.44
CA PHE A 129 3.51 0.41 18.66
C PHE A 129 3.94 -0.65 19.67
N ARG A 130 3.97 -0.30 20.95
CA ARG A 130 4.33 -1.23 22.04
C ARG A 130 3.43 -2.46 22.10
N ARG A 131 2.18 -2.33 21.68
CA ARG A 131 1.17 -3.39 21.58
C ARG A 131 0.35 -3.21 20.32
N ALA A 132 0.06 -4.29 19.62
CA ALA A 132 -0.72 -4.26 18.39
C ALA A 132 -2.11 -3.64 18.59
N SER A 133 -2.76 -3.80 19.76
CA SER A 133 -4.06 -3.21 20.04
C SER A 133 -4.05 -1.67 20.00
N ILE A 134 -2.93 -1.04 20.37
CA ILE A 134 -2.75 0.41 20.27
C ILE A 134 -2.66 0.83 18.81
N GLY A 135 -1.91 0.09 17.98
CA GLY A 135 -1.85 0.33 16.53
C GLY A 135 -3.20 0.13 15.84
N VAL A 136 -3.94 -0.91 16.21
CA VAL A 136 -5.31 -1.14 15.71
C VAL A 136 -6.25 0.01 16.10
N ALA A 137 -6.08 0.59 17.28
CA ALA A 137 -6.85 1.76 17.67
C ALA A 137 -6.52 2.99 16.80
N PHE A 138 -5.25 3.20 16.44
CA PHE A 138 -4.84 4.25 15.48
C PHE A 138 -5.49 4.03 14.11
N GLU A 139 -5.43 2.81 13.57
CA GLU A 139 -6.09 2.44 12.33
C GLU A 139 -7.59 2.76 12.35
N ARG A 140 -8.29 2.34 13.42
CA ARG A 140 -9.72 2.64 13.60
C ARG A 140 -10.01 4.15 13.60
N GLY A 141 -9.09 4.94 14.15
CA GLY A 141 -9.18 6.40 14.12
C GLY A 141 -9.13 6.96 12.70
N LEU A 142 -8.20 6.50 11.87
CA LEU A 142 -8.10 6.85 10.44
C LEU A 142 -9.40 6.49 9.70
N VAL A 143 -9.84 5.25 9.82
CA VAL A 143 -11.00 4.72 9.10
C VAL A 143 -12.31 5.42 9.53
N ALA A 144 -12.43 5.80 10.80
CA ALA A 144 -13.61 6.49 11.34
C ALA A 144 -13.89 7.84 10.68
N VAL A 145 -12.90 8.45 10.04
CA VAL A 145 -13.05 9.73 9.32
C VAL A 145 -12.98 9.56 7.80
N GLY A 146 -13.08 8.33 7.31
CA GLY A 146 -13.06 8.01 5.89
C GLY A 146 -11.68 8.10 5.24
N ALA A 147 -10.59 8.12 6.00
CA ALA A 147 -9.25 7.90 5.48
C ALA A 147 -8.97 6.40 5.36
N GLY A 148 -8.31 5.98 4.28
CA GLY A 148 -7.81 4.63 4.14
C GLY A 148 -6.60 4.43 5.06
N SER A 149 -6.50 3.24 5.63
CA SER A 149 -5.35 2.80 6.42
C SER A 149 -4.77 1.55 5.80
N CYS A 150 -3.45 1.47 5.67
CA CYS A 150 -2.76 0.29 5.20
C CYS A 150 -1.81 -0.23 6.28
N VAL A 151 -2.25 -1.23 7.04
CA VAL A 151 -1.45 -1.79 8.13
C VAL A 151 -0.25 -2.56 7.59
N LYS A 152 0.93 -2.44 8.23
CA LYS A 152 2.20 -2.94 7.71
C LYS A 152 3.13 -3.44 8.82
N HIS A 153 4.09 -4.32 8.48
CA HIS A 153 4.42 -4.94 7.21
C HIS A 153 4.18 -6.45 7.29
N PHE A 154 3.04 -6.92 6.82
CA PHE A 154 2.66 -8.34 6.91
C PHE A 154 3.73 -9.27 6.29
N PRO A 155 4.01 -10.45 6.86
CA PRO A 155 3.42 -11.04 8.07
C PRO A 155 4.07 -10.62 9.39
N GLY A 156 4.98 -9.63 9.37
CA GLY A 156 5.64 -9.04 10.54
C GLY A 156 7.16 -9.14 10.51
N LEU A 157 7.84 -8.01 10.70
CA LEU A 157 9.31 -7.89 10.69
C LEU A 157 9.96 -7.97 12.07
N GLY A 158 9.19 -8.26 13.13
CA GLY A 158 9.72 -8.22 14.50
C GLY A 158 10.81 -9.24 14.82
N SER A 159 11.05 -10.22 13.94
CA SER A 159 12.16 -11.17 14.06
C SER A 159 13.36 -10.83 13.18
N ALA A 160 13.23 -9.85 12.30
CA ALA A 160 14.29 -9.42 11.41
C ALA A 160 15.38 -8.66 12.17
N ALA A 161 16.64 -8.83 11.78
CA ALA A 161 17.76 -8.13 12.39
C ALA A 161 17.84 -6.65 11.94
N VAL A 162 17.36 -6.35 10.74
CA VAL A 162 17.39 -5.02 10.11
C VAL A 162 16.11 -4.80 9.32
N SER A 163 15.80 -3.55 8.98
CA SER A 163 14.70 -3.23 8.06
C SER A 163 14.97 -3.78 6.66
N THR A 164 13.91 -4.11 5.95
CA THR A 164 13.99 -4.45 4.51
C THR A 164 14.38 -3.24 3.66
N ASP A 165 14.24 -2.03 4.17
CA ASP A 165 14.72 -0.80 3.52
C ASP A 165 16.25 -0.66 3.57
N ASP A 166 16.89 -1.25 4.58
CA ASP A 166 18.33 -1.11 4.81
C ASP A 166 19.16 -2.12 4.02
N ARG A 167 18.59 -3.28 3.69
CA ARG A 167 19.31 -4.36 3.01
C ARG A 167 18.42 -5.08 1.98
N PRO A 168 18.99 -5.44 0.83
CA PRO A 168 18.25 -6.15 -0.23
C PRO A 168 17.88 -7.59 0.15
N HIS A 169 18.53 -8.20 1.15
CA HIS A 169 18.19 -9.52 1.67
C HIS A 169 18.06 -9.47 3.19
N VAL A 170 16.88 -9.80 3.68
CA VAL A 170 16.56 -9.85 5.12
C VAL A 170 15.77 -11.12 5.39
N ASP A 171 16.32 -11.99 6.26
CA ASP A 171 15.59 -13.16 6.76
C ASP A 171 14.73 -12.78 7.96
N ALA A 172 13.56 -13.39 8.04
CA ALA A 172 12.66 -13.27 9.19
C ALA A 172 12.02 -14.62 9.52
N VAL A 173 11.61 -14.76 10.78
CA VAL A 173 10.89 -15.93 11.28
C VAL A 173 9.43 -15.55 11.51
N LEU A 174 8.52 -16.35 10.98
CA LEU A 174 7.09 -16.15 11.20
C LEU A 174 6.74 -16.44 12.68
N ARG A 175 6.33 -15.40 13.40
CA ARG A 175 5.95 -15.49 14.81
C ARG A 175 4.44 -15.34 14.98
N ARG A 176 3.84 -16.21 15.82
CA ARG A 176 2.38 -16.17 16.08
C ARG A 176 1.89 -14.81 16.59
N ARG A 177 2.70 -14.12 17.43
CA ARG A 177 2.34 -12.81 17.99
C ARG A 177 2.20 -11.72 16.92
N GLU A 178 3.01 -11.76 15.87
CA GLU A 178 2.94 -10.79 14.76
C GLU A 178 1.69 -11.03 13.92
N VAL A 179 1.45 -12.27 13.53
CA VAL A 179 0.22 -12.65 12.82
C VAL A 179 -1.04 -12.31 13.64
N ALA A 180 -0.96 -12.40 14.98
CA ALA A 180 -2.08 -12.04 15.86
C ALA A 180 -2.41 -10.53 15.80
N GLY A 181 -1.41 -9.65 15.68
CA GLY A 181 -1.61 -8.21 15.47
C GLY A 181 -2.37 -7.91 14.19
N PHE A 182 -1.94 -8.49 13.08
CA PHE A 182 -2.64 -8.35 11.79
C PHE A 182 -4.04 -8.97 11.81
N ARG A 183 -4.21 -10.12 12.47
CA ARG A 183 -5.54 -10.72 12.66
C ARG A 183 -6.50 -9.77 13.41
N ALA A 184 -6.00 -9.10 14.44
CA ALA A 184 -6.79 -8.13 15.18
C ALA A 184 -7.20 -6.93 14.30
N ALA A 185 -6.28 -6.38 13.50
CA ALA A 185 -6.57 -5.32 12.54
C ALA A 185 -7.60 -5.77 11.48
N ILE A 186 -7.42 -6.96 10.91
CA ILE A 186 -8.37 -7.54 9.94
C ILE A 186 -9.76 -7.69 10.55
N LYS A 187 -9.85 -8.19 11.78
CA LYS A 187 -11.12 -8.30 12.52
C LYS A 187 -11.75 -6.93 12.80
N ALA A 188 -10.93 -5.90 12.99
CA ALA A 188 -11.38 -4.51 13.17
C ALA A 188 -11.80 -3.84 11.85
N GLY A 189 -11.57 -4.48 10.70
CA GLY A 189 -11.98 -4.00 9.39
C GLY A 189 -10.89 -3.31 8.60
N ALA A 190 -9.60 -3.65 8.85
CA ALA A 190 -8.47 -3.10 8.10
C ALA A 190 -8.72 -3.12 6.59
N PRO A 191 -8.76 -1.96 5.91
CA PRO A 191 -9.10 -1.89 4.50
C PRO A 191 -7.95 -2.31 3.58
N CYS A 192 -6.71 -2.17 4.04
CA CYS A 192 -5.50 -2.47 3.30
C CYS A 192 -4.44 -3.12 4.19
N VAL A 193 -3.64 -4.02 3.59
CA VAL A 193 -2.47 -4.65 4.23
C VAL A 193 -1.28 -4.57 3.28
N MET A 194 -0.16 -4.04 3.77
CA MET A 194 1.11 -4.03 3.04
C MET A 194 1.93 -5.26 3.41
N VAL A 195 2.45 -5.94 2.38
CA VAL A 195 3.28 -7.14 2.49
C VAL A 195 4.75 -6.80 2.32
N ASN A 196 5.59 -7.17 3.28
CA ASN A 196 7.02 -6.87 3.31
C ASN A 196 7.87 -7.68 2.31
N HIS A 197 9.17 -7.39 2.27
CA HIS A 197 10.14 -8.04 1.39
C HIS A 197 11.07 -9.04 2.08
N ALA A 198 10.87 -9.33 3.36
CA ALA A 198 11.71 -10.32 4.05
C ALA A 198 11.46 -11.74 3.53
N PHE A 199 12.44 -12.60 3.74
CA PHE A 199 12.38 -14.02 3.39
C PHE A 199 11.95 -14.83 4.62
N TYR A 200 10.91 -15.63 4.46
CA TYR A 200 10.40 -16.52 5.50
C TYR A 200 10.55 -17.98 5.02
N ARG A 201 11.48 -18.71 5.58
CA ARG A 201 11.74 -20.13 5.19
C ARG A 201 10.49 -21.00 5.24
N SER A 202 9.55 -20.69 6.14
CA SER A 202 8.27 -21.41 6.25
C SER A 202 7.33 -21.20 5.05
N PHE A 203 7.55 -20.19 4.24
CA PHE A 203 6.73 -19.91 3.05
C PHE A 203 7.39 -20.41 1.76
N GLY A 204 8.72 -20.32 1.67
CA GLY A 204 9.46 -20.68 0.48
C GLY A 204 10.79 -19.94 0.35
N ARG A 205 11.23 -19.75 -0.90
CA ARG A 205 12.53 -19.14 -1.22
C ARG A 205 12.42 -17.72 -1.77
N ARG A 206 11.20 -17.20 -1.91
CA ARG A 206 10.97 -15.85 -2.41
C ARG A 206 10.73 -14.87 -1.25
N ARG A 207 10.85 -13.59 -1.55
CA ARG A 207 10.39 -12.51 -0.64
C ARG A 207 8.90 -12.68 -0.35
N ALA A 208 8.47 -12.32 0.84
CA ALA A 208 7.06 -12.45 1.24
C ALA A 208 6.11 -11.79 0.24
N SER A 209 6.47 -10.63 -0.31
CA SER A 209 5.68 -9.93 -1.33
C SER A 209 5.54 -10.65 -2.68
N LEU A 210 6.41 -11.64 -2.96
CA LEU A 210 6.43 -12.44 -4.18
C LEU A 210 6.01 -13.90 -3.93
N GLU A 211 5.66 -14.24 -2.68
CA GLU A 211 5.43 -15.61 -2.24
C GLU A 211 3.93 -15.89 -2.08
N PRO A 212 3.32 -16.78 -2.87
CA PRO A 212 1.89 -17.10 -2.78
C PRO A 212 1.44 -17.55 -1.39
N ALA A 213 2.31 -18.21 -0.62
CA ALA A 213 1.99 -18.67 0.72
C ALA A 213 1.68 -17.51 1.68
N THR A 214 2.33 -16.35 1.49
CA THR A 214 2.06 -15.13 2.28
C THR A 214 0.63 -14.65 2.08
N TYR A 215 0.18 -14.55 0.84
CA TYR A 215 -1.18 -14.09 0.53
C TYR A 215 -2.24 -15.13 0.90
N ARG A 216 -1.93 -16.45 0.77
CA ARG A 216 -2.83 -17.50 1.30
C ARG A 216 -3.01 -17.36 2.82
N LEU A 217 -1.93 -17.15 3.56
CA LEU A 217 -2.03 -16.87 5.00
C LEU A 217 -2.87 -15.62 5.25
N LEU A 218 -2.62 -14.51 4.55
CA LEU A 218 -3.38 -13.28 4.71
C LEU A 218 -4.88 -13.51 4.48
N ARG A 219 -5.25 -14.19 3.40
CA ARG A 219 -6.66 -14.50 3.09
C ARG A 219 -7.28 -15.49 4.08
N SER A 220 -6.51 -16.44 4.63
CA SER A 220 -6.99 -17.38 5.65
C SER A 220 -7.34 -16.72 6.99
N LEU A 221 -6.78 -15.52 7.25
CA LEU A 221 -7.15 -14.68 8.40
C LEU A 221 -8.51 -13.96 8.21
N GLY A 222 -9.19 -14.18 7.08
CA GLY A 222 -10.46 -13.54 6.75
C GLY A 222 -10.30 -12.19 6.01
N PHE A 223 -9.08 -11.80 5.62
CA PHE A 223 -8.86 -10.53 4.93
C PHE A 223 -9.51 -10.51 3.55
N ARG A 224 -10.35 -9.51 3.30
CA ARG A 224 -11.06 -9.28 2.02
C ARG A 224 -10.68 -7.94 1.38
N GLY A 225 -9.85 -7.12 2.08
CA GLY A 225 -9.40 -5.81 1.62
C GLY A 225 -8.30 -5.89 0.56
N LEU A 226 -7.69 -4.74 0.32
CA LEU A 226 -6.62 -4.56 -0.66
C LEU A 226 -5.27 -5.02 -0.11
N ALA A 227 -4.56 -5.89 -0.83
CA ALA A 227 -3.19 -6.27 -0.53
C ALA A 227 -2.23 -5.48 -1.42
N ILE A 228 -1.31 -4.73 -0.83
CA ILE A 228 -0.27 -3.97 -1.54
C ILE A 228 1.11 -4.54 -1.19
N THR A 229 2.03 -4.54 -2.14
CA THR A 229 3.44 -4.84 -1.84
C THR A 229 4.09 -3.66 -1.13
N ASP A 230 5.10 -3.89 -0.32
CA ASP A 230 6.10 -2.87 -0.05
C ASP A 230 6.80 -2.45 -1.35
N SER A 231 7.66 -1.40 -1.33
CA SER A 231 8.23 -0.85 -2.55
C SER A 231 9.09 -1.85 -3.30
N LEU A 232 8.66 -2.27 -4.49
CA LEU A 232 9.44 -3.12 -5.38
C LEU A 232 10.67 -2.41 -5.97
N SER A 233 10.76 -1.08 -5.82
CA SER A 233 11.96 -0.30 -6.16
C SER A 233 13.11 -0.45 -5.15
N ILE A 234 12.96 -1.29 -4.11
CA ILE A 234 14.00 -1.60 -3.12
C ILE A 234 15.26 -2.21 -3.77
N VAL A 235 15.08 -2.89 -4.90
CA VAL A 235 16.15 -3.29 -5.81
C VAL A 235 15.92 -2.58 -7.13
N SER A 236 16.93 -1.87 -7.63
CA SER A 236 16.81 -1.18 -8.90
C SER A 236 18.08 -1.37 -9.75
N PRO A 237 17.94 -1.85 -11.00
CA PRO A 237 16.69 -2.29 -11.62
C PRO A 237 16.15 -3.56 -10.95
N PHE A 238 14.84 -3.63 -10.73
CA PHE A 238 14.22 -4.83 -10.19
C PHE A 238 14.18 -5.96 -11.24
N PRO A 239 14.17 -7.25 -10.83
CA PRO A 239 14.03 -8.39 -11.76
C PRO A 239 12.72 -8.32 -12.55
N ALA A 240 12.79 -8.58 -13.87
CA ALA A 240 11.67 -8.37 -14.78
C ALA A 240 10.43 -9.23 -14.47
N ASP A 241 10.60 -10.36 -13.80
CA ASP A 241 9.52 -11.25 -13.40
C ASP A 241 8.74 -10.76 -12.15
N TRP A 242 9.29 -9.82 -11.37
CA TRP A 242 8.70 -9.42 -10.08
C TRP A 242 7.27 -8.88 -10.19
N PRO A 243 6.91 -7.98 -11.13
CA PRO A 243 5.55 -7.47 -11.20
C PRO A 243 4.51 -8.57 -11.44
N VAL A 244 4.80 -9.47 -12.38
CA VAL A 244 3.92 -10.60 -12.70
C VAL A 244 3.88 -11.60 -11.55
N THR A 245 5.03 -11.88 -10.92
CA THR A 245 5.13 -12.80 -9.79
C THR A 245 4.34 -12.26 -8.58
N ALA A 246 4.46 -10.96 -8.25
CA ALA A 246 3.71 -10.34 -7.16
C ALA A 246 2.20 -10.39 -7.39
N ALA A 247 1.74 -10.03 -8.60
CA ALA A 247 0.34 -10.10 -8.96
C ALA A 247 -0.19 -11.54 -8.87
N ARG A 248 0.50 -12.51 -9.45
CA ARG A 248 0.14 -13.95 -9.38
C ARG A 248 0.21 -14.50 -7.96
N ALA A 249 1.08 -13.97 -7.10
CA ALA A 249 1.12 -14.35 -5.69
C ALA A 249 -0.12 -13.88 -4.93
N GLY A 250 -0.75 -12.77 -5.33
CA GLY A 250 -1.99 -12.26 -4.73
C GLY A 250 -1.97 -10.80 -4.34
N ALA A 251 -0.92 -10.04 -4.72
CA ALA A 251 -0.88 -8.59 -4.56
C ALA A 251 -1.92 -7.92 -5.48
N ASP A 252 -2.68 -6.99 -4.95
CA ASP A 252 -3.68 -6.21 -5.68
C ASP A 252 -3.10 -4.90 -6.22
N LEU A 253 -2.18 -4.30 -5.46
CA LEU A 253 -1.38 -3.14 -5.86
C LEU A 253 0.11 -3.43 -5.71
N LEU A 254 0.89 -2.96 -6.67
CA LEU A 254 2.34 -3.04 -6.70
C LEU A 254 2.91 -1.64 -6.50
N LEU A 255 3.63 -1.42 -5.40
CA LEU A 255 4.19 -0.12 -5.05
C LEU A 255 5.59 0.05 -5.64
N PHE A 256 5.80 1.19 -6.29
CA PHE A 256 7.10 1.64 -6.78
C PHE A 256 7.37 3.08 -6.31
N THR A 257 8.48 3.29 -5.64
CA THR A 257 8.92 4.62 -5.18
C THR A 257 9.74 5.38 -6.23
N ARG A 258 9.86 4.83 -7.44
CA ARG A 258 10.49 5.44 -8.61
C ARG A 258 9.56 5.33 -9.83
N ALA A 259 9.28 6.46 -10.48
CA ALA A 259 8.36 6.50 -11.62
C ALA A 259 8.83 5.64 -12.82
N VAL A 260 10.13 5.60 -13.07
CA VAL A 260 10.71 4.76 -14.13
C VAL A 260 10.48 3.26 -13.90
N ASP A 261 10.50 2.83 -12.63
CA ASP A 261 10.22 1.46 -12.26
C ASP A 261 8.73 1.13 -12.44
N ALA A 262 7.85 2.08 -12.11
CA ALA A 262 6.41 1.94 -12.32
C ALA A 262 6.06 1.83 -13.81
N GLU A 263 6.64 2.66 -14.69
CA GLU A 263 6.45 2.58 -16.14
C GLU A 263 6.89 1.21 -16.68
N ARG A 264 8.09 0.77 -16.29
CA ARG A 264 8.60 -0.56 -16.67
C ARG A 264 7.69 -1.68 -16.19
N ALA A 265 7.15 -1.59 -14.98
CA ALA A 265 6.25 -2.60 -14.43
C ALA A 265 4.94 -2.69 -15.21
N ILE A 266 4.37 -1.55 -15.65
CA ILE A 266 3.17 -1.51 -16.48
C ILE A 266 3.40 -2.31 -17.78
N GLU A 267 4.53 -2.10 -18.46
CA GLU A 267 4.85 -2.84 -19.68
C GLU A 267 4.98 -4.36 -19.43
N LEU A 268 5.66 -4.75 -18.35
CA LEU A 268 5.84 -6.16 -17.98
C LEU A 268 4.52 -6.85 -17.57
N LEU A 269 3.52 -6.10 -17.13
CA LEU A 269 2.20 -6.62 -16.76
C LEU A 269 1.26 -6.80 -17.97
N LEU A 270 1.55 -6.24 -19.15
CA LEU A 270 0.66 -6.30 -20.31
C LEU A 270 0.25 -7.72 -20.72
N PRO A 271 1.14 -8.72 -20.77
CA PRO A 271 0.76 -10.09 -21.11
C PRO A 271 -0.26 -10.67 -20.12
N LEU A 272 -0.08 -10.41 -18.81
CA LEU A 272 -0.98 -10.87 -17.77
C LEU A 272 -2.34 -10.13 -17.85
N ALA A 273 -2.33 -8.84 -18.19
CA ALA A 273 -3.54 -8.05 -18.40
C ALA A 273 -4.36 -8.56 -19.61
N ARG A 274 -3.67 -8.88 -20.73
CA ARG A 274 -4.31 -9.44 -21.94
C ARG A 274 -5.00 -10.79 -21.69
N SER A 275 -4.43 -11.62 -20.82
CA SER A 275 -5.01 -12.93 -20.48
C SER A 275 -6.13 -12.86 -19.43
N GLY A 276 -6.52 -11.65 -18.97
CA GLY A 276 -7.51 -11.48 -17.89
C GLY A 276 -6.96 -11.75 -16.48
N GLY A 277 -5.66 -12.06 -16.36
CA GLY A 277 -5.04 -12.42 -15.08
C GLY A 277 -4.99 -11.28 -14.06
N LEU A 278 -5.28 -10.03 -14.45
CA LEU A 278 -5.38 -8.87 -13.55
C LEU A 278 -6.82 -8.49 -13.18
N ASP A 279 -7.85 -9.08 -13.78
CA ASP A 279 -9.22 -8.59 -13.66
C ASP A 279 -9.75 -8.58 -12.22
N ALA A 280 -9.46 -9.63 -11.46
CA ALA A 280 -9.83 -9.69 -10.05
C ALA A 280 -9.10 -8.66 -9.18
N HIS A 281 -7.85 -8.35 -9.49
CA HIS A 281 -7.05 -7.31 -8.81
C HIS A 281 -7.59 -5.93 -9.14
N VAL A 282 -7.81 -5.64 -10.41
CA VAL A 282 -8.40 -4.38 -10.89
C VAL A 282 -9.75 -4.14 -10.22
N ALA A 283 -10.61 -5.15 -10.14
CA ALA A 283 -11.91 -5.02 -9.47
C ALA A 283 -11.77 -4.63 -7.98
N ARG A 284 -10.79 -5.17 -7.27
CA ARG A 284 -10.51 -4.77 -5.86
C ARG A 284 -9.96 -3.36 -5.79
N VAL A 285 -9.04 -2.98 -6.67
CA VAL A 285 -8.47 -1.63 -6.74
C VAL A 285 -9.57 -0.60 -7.03
N LEU A 286 -10.45 -0.84 -7.99
CA LEU A 286 -11.55 0.07 -8.31
C LEU A 286 -12.49 0.25 -7.11
N ARG A 287 -12.90 -0.82 -6.43
CA ARG A 287 -13.70 -0.71 -5.20
C ARG A 287 -13.00 0.10 -4.11
N PHE A 288 -11.70 -0.09 -3.94
CA PHE A 288 -10.92 0.64 -2.94
C PHE A 288 -10.80 2.13 -3.32
N ARG A 289 -10.57 2.44 -4.60
CA ARG A 289 -10.54 3.82 -5.12
C ARG A 289 -11.88 4.54 -4.91
N ALA A 290 -13.00 3.87 -5.17
CA ALA A 290 -14.34 4.44 -4.95
C ALA A 290 -14.53 4.96 -3.53
N ARG A 291 -13.88 4.32 -2.56
CA ARG A 291 -14.01 4.64 -1.15
C ARG A 291 -12.97 5.65 -0.66
N TYR A 292 -11.74 5.58 -1.17
CA TYR A 292 -10.59 6.28 -0.59
C TYR A 292 -9.84 7.20 -1.56
N ALA A 293 -10.17 7.28 -2.85
CA ALA A 293 -9.59 8.32 -3.70
C ALA A 293 -10.01 9.70 -3.18
N ALA A 294 -9.08 10.66 -3.25
CA ALA A 294 -9.39 12.04 -2.91
C ALA A 294 -10.49 12.58 -3.84
N ARG A 295 -11.49 13.19 -3.25
CA ARG A 295 -12.57 13.87 -3.97
C ARG A 295 -12.24 15.33 -4.15
#